data_c9cc842af2179c2b36d957366a9bb51f
#
_entry.id   c9cc842af2179c2b36d957366a9bb51f
#
_cell.length_a   1.000
_cell.length_b   1.000
_cell.length_c   1.000
_cell.angle_alpha   90.00
_cell.angle_beta   90.00
_cell.angle_gamma   90.00
#
_symmetry.space_group_name_H-M   'P 1'
#
loop_
_entity.id
_entity.type
_entity.pdbx_description
1 polymer ?
#
loop_
_entity_poly.entity_id
_entity_poly.type
_entity_poly.pdbx_seq_one_letter_code
_entity_poly.pdbx_strand_id
1 'polypeptide(L)'
;YCMIPARLGSKRVPHKNLRMLGGKILMGHVIDKAKESGCFDRIYINSESDAFRAVADDYGVDFYQRPQELASDEALNDDFMFDFMKEVCDEDVDIVVQINPTNPLITVEDIKAVVGMAKYYDTVHTVKKVQIEVMYQREPLNFKYLEKMPRSQELVPIYAFSSGIMAWKIKPYYRHMARYGCATYGCGENVGYYELKGFATVDIDNEEDFQLAEAILKMKGGRKKWYTVKTT
;
A
#
# COMPACT_ATOMS: atom_id res chain seq x y z
N TYR A 1 -14.96 -2.86 3.89
CA TYR A 1 -14.14 -2.57 5.06
C TYR A 1 -12.71 -2.19 4.66
N CYS A 2 -12.03 -1.41 5.52
CA CYS A 2 -10.60 -1.13 5.38
C CYS A 2 -9.82 -1.89 6.47
N MET A 3 -8.72 -2.52 6.10
CA MET A 3 -7.80 -3.17 7.02
C MET A 3 -6.42 -2.52 6.91
N ILE A 4 -5.88 -2.07 8.05
CA ILE A 4 -4.55 -1.45 8.17
C ILE A 4 -3.68 -2.40 8.99
N PRO A 5 -2.79 -3.18 8.34
CA PRO A 5 -1.96 -4.15 9.05
C PRO A 5 -0.83 -3.44 9.79
N ALA A 6 -0.61 -3.85 11.03
CA ALA A 6 0.53 -3.40 11.81
C ALA A 6 1.12 -4.56 12.60
N ARG A 7 2.41 -4.54 12.85
CA ARG A 7 3.08 -5.41 13.81
C ARG A 7 4.10 -4.61 14.62
N LEU A 8 4.28 -4.98 15.88
CA LEU A 8 5.22 -4.28 16.76
C LEU A 8 6.68 -4.59 16.38
N GLY A 9 6.93 -5.81 15.89
CA GLY A 9 8.25 -6.37 15.63
C GLY A 9 8.91 -5.90 14.33
N SER A 10 8.90 -4.60 14.02
CA SER A 10 9.62 -4.06 12.85
C SER A 10 11.14 -4.09 13.05
N LYS A 11 11.87 -4.91 12.26
CA LYS A 11 13.32 -5.14 12.42
C LYS A 11 14.19 -4.02 11.84
N ARG A 12 13.90 -3.56 10.63
CA ARG A 12 14.70 -2.54 9.90
C ARG A 12 14.53 -1.13 10.46
N VAL A 13 13.33 -0.79 10.92
CA VAL A 13 13.00 0.46 11.63
C VAL A 13 12.21 0.09 12.88
N PRO A 14 12.80 0.10 14.08
CA PRO A 14 12.13 -0.30 15.31
C PRO A 14 10.84 0.49 15.55
N HIS A 15 9.77 -0.21 15.89
CA HIS A 15 8.44 0.35 16.14
C HIS A 15 7.93 1.26 15.01
N LYS A 16 8.27 0.97 13.77
CA LYS A 16 8.06 1.80 12.58
C LYS A 16 6.68 2.46 12.54
N ASN A 17 5.61 1.70 12.73
CA ASN A 17 4.24 2.19 12.62
C ASN A 17 3.83 3.19 13.71
N LEU A 18 4.49 3.17 14.86
CA LEU A 18 4.28 4.08 16.00
C LEU A 18 5.26 5.26 16.01
N ARG A 19 6.27 5.26 15.15
CA ARG A 19 7.26 6.33 15.10
C ARG A 19 6.66 7.61 14.53
N MET A 20 7.04 8.74 15.10
CA MET A 20 6.58 10.07 14.67
C MET A 20 7.15 10.45 13.31
N LEU A 21 6.29 10.80 12.38
CA LEU A 21 6.59 11.30 11.05
C LEU A 21 5.81 12.59 10.79
N GLY A 22 6.49 13.73 10.68
CA GLY A 22 5.84 15.00 10.36
C GLY A 22 4.72 15.41 11.31
N GLY A 23 4.86 15.14 12.63
CA GLY A 23 3.93 15.61 13.67
C GLY A 23 2.84 14.60 14.08
N LYS A 24 2.74 13.42 13.46
CA LYS A 24 1.86 12.30 13.87
C LYS A 24 2.58 10.96 13.68
N ILE A 25 2.08 9.89 14.29
CA ILE A 25 2.64 8.55 14.09
C ILE A 25 2.50 8.12 12.62
N LEU A 26 3.44 7.29 12.15
CA LEU A 26 3.48 6.84 10.75
C LEU A 26 2.13 6.32 10.26
N MET A 27 1.53 5.36 10.99
CA MET A 27 0.24 4.80 10.60
C MET A 27 -0.92 5.79 10.66
N GLY A 28 -0.82 6.85 11.48
CA GLY A 28 -1.83 7.90 11.56
C GLY A 28 -2.06 8.61 10.23
N HIS A 29 -1.03 8.70 9.37
CA HIS A 29 -1.17 9.29 8.03
C HIS A 29 -2.14 8.54 7.14
N VAL A 30 -2.15 7.20 7.21
CA VAL A 30 -3.06 6.38 6.38
C VAL A 30 -4.44 6.26 7.03
N ILE A 31 -4.51 6.19 8.37
CA ILE A 31 -5.80 6.17 9.09
C ILE A 31 -6.60 7.43 8.77
N ASP A 32 -5.98 8.62 8.88
CA ASP A 32 -6.67 9.88 8.57
C ASP A 32 -7.22 9.90 7.15
N LYS A 33 -6.43 9.47 6.16
CA LYS A 33 -6.84 9.44 4.76
C LYS A 33 -7.92 8.39 4.50
N ALA A 34 -7.85 7.25 5.15
CA ALA A 34 -8.91 6.24 5.08
C ALA A 34 -10.23 6.81 5.60
N LYS A 35 -10.22 7.50 6.74
CA LYS A 35 -11.40 8.21 7.29
C LYS A 35 -11.88 9.33 6.36
N GLU A 36 -10.97 10.19 5.90
CA GLU A 36 -11.29 11.32 5.01
C GLU A 36 -11.87 10.85 3.66
N SER A 37 -11.49 9.67 3.19
CA SER A 37 -12.01 9.12 1.93
C SER A 37 -13.53 8.91 1.96
N GLY A 38 -14.10 8.60 3.12
CA GLY A 38 -15.51 8.27 3.28
C GLY A 38 -15.93 6.99 2.53
N CYS A 39 -14.96 6.13 2.18
CA CYS A 39 -15.22 4.94 1.36
C CYS A 39 -15.53 3.68 2.17
N PHE A 40 -15.37 3.72 3.48
CA PHE A 40 -15.39 2.52 4.32
C PHE A 40 -16.46 2.61 5.41
N ASP A 41 -17.26 1.58 5.54
CA ASP A 41 -18.22 1.43 6.66
C ASP A 41 -17.48 1.23 7.98
N ARG A 42 -16.35 0.47 7.94
CA ARG A 42 -15.49 0.23 9.09
C ARG A 42 -14.02 0.25 8.68
N ILE A 43 -13.16 0.74 9.58
CA ILE A 43 -11.71 0.78 9.42
C ILE A 43 -11.11 0.05 10.62
N TYR A 44 -10.28 -0.96 10.35
CA TYR A 44 -9.63 -1.79 11.37
C TYR A 44 -8.13 -1.63 11.36
N ILE A 45 -7.55 -1.52 12.56
CA ILE A 45 -6.14 -1.85 12.75
C ILE A 45 -6.06 -3.35 13.05
N ASN A 46 -5.32 -4.08 12.23
CA ASN A 46 -5.09 -5.52 12.38
C ASN A 46 -3.69 -5.75 12.96
N SER A 47 -3.60 -6.13 14.23
CA SER A 47 -2.32 -6.31 14.91
C SER A 47 -2.38 -7.35 16.03
N GLU A 48 -1.23 -7.95 16.34
CA GLU A 48 -1.02 -8.86 17.48
C GLU A 48 -0.84 -8.12 18.81
N SER A 49 -0.57 -6.82 18.80
CA SER A 49 -0.15 -6.07 19.98
C SER A 49 -1.20 -5.08 20.47
N ASP A 50 -1.51 -5.10 21.76
CA ASP A 50 -2.41 -4.14 22.42
C ASP A 50 -1.92 -2.68 22.34
N ALA A 51 -0.63 -2.43 22.04
CA ALA A 51 -0.17 -1.08 21.75
C ALA A 51 -0.93 -0.43 20.57
N PHE A 52 -1.38 -1.21 19.61
CA PHE A 52 -2.18 -0.72 18.50
C PHE A 52 -3.68 -0.62 18.83
N ARG A 53 -4.16 -1.28 19.86
CA ARG A 53 -5.51 -1.07 20.40
C ARG A 53 -5.66 0.37 20.89
N ALA A 54 -4.68 0.86 21.68
CA ALA A 54 -4.68 2.24 22.13
C ALA A 54 -4.69 3.24 20.95
N VAL A 55 -3.94 2.93 19.88
CA VAL A 55 -3.98 3.75 18.66
C VAL A 55 -5.36 3.71 18.00
N ALA A 56 -6.01 2.55 17.94
CA ALA A 56 -7.36 2.44 17.39
C ALA A 56 -8.35 3.29 18.17
N ASP A 57 -8.29 3.24 19.50
CA ASP A 57 -9.12 4.06 20.38
C ASP A 57 -8.88 5.56 20.16
N ASP A 58 -7.61 6.00 20.11
CA ASP A 58 -7.23 7.39 19.89
C ASP A 58 -7.71 7.95 18.52
N TYR A 59 -7.66 7.11 17.49
CA TYR A 59 -8.10 7.49 16.14
C TYR A 59 -9.59 7.23 15.88
N GLY A 60 -10.31 6.58 16.81
CA GLY A 60 -11.72 6.21 16.66
C GLY A 60 -11.95 5.28 15.48
N VAL A 61 -11.15 4.21 15.40
CA VAL A 61 -11.28 3.10 14.45
C VAL A 61 -11.33 1.77 15.21
N ASP A 62 -11.71 0.72 14.53
CA ASP A 62 -11.82 -0.60 15.15
C ASP A 62 -10.44 -1.27 15.29
N PHE A 63 -10.34 -2.20 16.22
CA PHE A 63 -9.15 -3.03 16.44
C PHE A 63 -9.50 -4.50 16.27
N TYR A 64 -8.73 -5.22 15.46
CA TYR A 64 -8.76 -6.67 15.37
C TYR A 64 -7.48 -7.25 15.96
N GLN A 65 -7.64 -8.03 17.05
CA GLN A 65 -6.53 -8.75 17.71
C GLN A 65 -6.15 -9.96 16.88
N ARG A 66 -5.11 -9.81 16.05
CA ARG A 66 -4.59 -10.88 15.21
C ARG A 66 -3.87 -11.93 16.07
N PRO A 67 -3.99 -13.24 15.76
CA PRO A 67 -3.17 -14.27 16.36
C PRO A 67 -1.66 -13.98 16.25
N GLN A 68 -0.90 -14.31 17.31
CA GLN A 68 0.52 -13.97 17.42
C GLN A 68 1.36 -14.60 16.29
N GLU A 69 1.02 -15.82 15.88
CA GLU A 69 1.68 -16.54 14.79
C GLU A 69 1.57 -15.83 13.45
N LEU A 70 0.46 -15.10 13.21
CA LEU A 70 0.25 -14.31 11.99
C LEU A 70 0.99 -12.95 11.99
N ALA A 71 1.76 -12.66 13.04
CA ALA A 71 2.67 -11.53 13.11
C ALA A 71 4.15 -11.93 13.02
N SER A 72 4.43 -13.22 12.86
CA SER A 72 5.78 -13.77 12.66
C SER A 72 6.41 -13.26 11.36
N ASP A 73 7.70 -13.55 11.17
CA ASP A 73 8.40 -13.20 9.91
C ASP A 73 8.03 -14.16 8.77
N GLU A 74 7.52 -15.33 9.08
CA GLU A 74 7.07 -16.35 8.14
C GLU A 74 5.64 -16.11 7.65
N ALA A 75 4.83 -15.35 8.42
CA ALA A 75 3.44 -15.07 8.06
C ALA A 75 3.35 -14.20 6.80
N LEU A 76 2.64 -14.69 5.81
CA LEU A 76 2.43 -14.01 4.52
C LEU A 76 1.16 -13.15 4.55
N ASN A 77 1.03 -12.29 3.54
CA ASN A 77 -0.18 -11.45 3.41
C ASN A 77 -1.45 -12.29 3.28
N ASP A 78 -1.38 -13.41 2.58
CA ASP A 78 -2.50 -14.34 2.44
C ASP A 78 -3.00 -14.86 3.79
N ASP A 79 -2.09 -15.16 4.73
CA ASP A 79 -2.42 -15.76 6.02
C ASP A 79 -3.24 -14.80 6.90
N PHE A 80 -2.71 -13.60 7.15
CA PHE A 80 -3.39 -12.65 8.03
C PHE A 80 -4.57 -11.94 7.36
N MET A 81 -4.62 -11.87 6.02
CA MET A 81 -5.78 -11.33 5.32
C MET A 81 -6.93 -12.34 5.32
N PHE A 82 -6.64 -13.62 5.08
CA PHE A 82 -7.65 -14.67 5.13
C PHE A 82 -8.26 -14.81 6.53
N ASP A 83 -7.42 -14.79 7.57
CA ASP A 83 -7.83 -14.77 8.96
C ASP A 83 -8.73 -13.57 9.26
N PHE A 84 -8.30 -12.37 8.88
CA PHE A 84 -9.10 -11.15 9.07
C PHE A 84 -10.48 -11.24 8.37
N MET A 85 -10.49 -11.66 7.11
CA MET A 85 -11.75 -11.78 6.36
C MET A 85 -12.69 -12.78 7.03
N LYS A 86 -12.16 -13.91 7.51
CA LYS A 86 -12.93 -14.98 8.13
C LYS A 86 -13.52 -14.58 9.49
N GLU A 87 -12.74 -13.88 10.31
CA GLU A 87 -13.12 -13.58 11.69
C GLU A 87 -13.87 -12.24 11.84
N VAL A 88 -13.70 -11.31 10.88
CA VAL A 88 -14.24 -9.94 10.98
C VAL A 88 -15.32 -9.63 9.96
N CYS A 89 -15.28 -10.25 8.78
CA CYS A 89 -16.22 -9.94 7.72
C CYS A 89 -17.42 -10.88 7.76
N ASP A 90 -18.60 -10.32 7.87
CA ASP A 90 -19.89 -11.02 7.74
C ASP A 90 -20.31 -11.13 6.26
N GLU A 91 -21.51 -11.71 6.01
CA GLU A 91 -22.04 -11.95 4.67
C GLU A 91 -22.36 -10.66 3.89
N ASP A 92 -22.50 -9.54 4.59
CA ASP A 92 -22.85 -8.22 3.99
C ASP A 92 -21.58 -7.49 3.49
N VAL A 93 -20.39 -7.97 3.82
CA VAL A 93 -19.12 -7.37 3.37
C VAL A 93 -18.69 -7.95 2.03
N ASP A 94 -18.72 -7.14 0.99
CA ASP A 94 -18.29 -7.56 -0.35
C ASP A 94 -16.81 -7.37 -0.62
N ILE A 95 -16.23 -6.26 -0.10
CA ILE A 95 -14.88 -5.80 -0.46
C ILE A 95 -14.07 -5.49 0.80
N VAL A 96 -12.85 -6.00 0.85
CA VAL A 96 -11.82 -5.59 1.83
C VAL A 96 -10.71 -4.85 1.10
N VAL A 97 -10.32 -3.71 1.66
CA VAL A 97 -9.20 -2.89 1.18
C VAL A 97 -8.11 -2.87 2.25
N GLN A 98 -6.92 -3.29 1.89
CA GLN A 98 -5.73 -3.15 2.72
C GLN A 98 -5.02 -1.85 2.37
N ILE A 99 -4.69 -1.05 3.41
CA ILE A 99 -3.86 0.14 3.26
C ILE A 99 -2.63 -0.02 4.16
N ASN A 100 -1.46 -0.10 3.55
CA ASN A 100 -0.23 -0.31 4.30
C ASN A 100 0.30 1.00 4.91
N PRO A 101 0.59 1.02 6.22
CA PRO A 101 1.16 2.20 6.89
C PRO A 101 2.47 2.69 6.30
N THR A 102 3.23 1.79 5.65
CA THR A 102 4.53 2.10 5.05
C THR A 102 4.45 3.04 3.84
N ASN A 103 3.26 3.27 3.30
CA ASN A 103 3.02 4.22 2.21
C ASN A 103 2.26 5.48 2.72
N PRO A 104 2.87 6.29 3.61
CA PRO A 104 2.16 7.38 4.29
C PRO A 104 1.78 8.54 3.35
N LEU A 105 2.28 8.55 2.13
CA LEU A 105 2.09 9.64 1.18
C LEU A 105 1.05 9.36 0.09
N ILE A 106 0.36 8.20 0.12
CA ILE A 106 -0.84 7.96 -0.70
C ILE A 106 -1.86 9.07 -0.45
N THR A 107 -2.75 9.32 -1.39
CA THR A 107 -3.76 10.37 -1.28
C THR A 107 -5.16 9.79 -1.05
N VAL A 108 -6.10 10.64 -0.65
CA VAL A 108 -7.52 10.29 -0.55
C VAL A 108 -8.07 9.89 -1.94
N GLU A 109 -7.60 10.55 -2.99
CA GLU A 109 -7.97 10.27 -4.38
C GLU A 109 -7.49 8.88 -4.81
N ASP A 110 -6.28 8.47 -4.41
CA ASP A 110 -5.77 7.12 -4.66
C ASP A 110 -6.67 6.06 -4.01
N ILE A 111 -7.08 6.27 -2.76
CA ILE A 111 -8.00 5.37 -2.04
C ILE A 111 -9.34 5.27 -2.78
N LYS A 112 -9.95 6.42 -3.12
CA LYS A 112 -11.24 6.47 -3.84
C LYS A 112 -11.16 5.78 -5.19
N ALA A 113 -10.06 5.95 -5.92
CA ALA A 113 -9.85 5.32 -7.21
C ALA A 113 -9.76 3.78 -7.08
N VAL A 114 -8.97 3.27 -6.14
CA VAL A 114 -8.84 1.82 -5.90
C VAL A 114 -10.17 1.20 -5.47
N VAL A 115 -10.89 1.83 -4.55
CA VAL A 115 -12.23 1.37 -4.14
C VAL A 115 -13.22 1.40 -5.31
N GLY A 116 -13.16 2.44 -6.15
CA GLY A 116 -13.97 2.53 -7.36
C GLY A 116 -13.68 1.38 -8.34
N MET A 117 -12.42 1.03 -8.54
CA MET A 117 -11.99 -0.09 -9.38
C MET A 117 -12.43 -1.46 -8.81
N ALA A 118 -12.40 -1.64 -7.49
CA ALA A 118 -12.78 -2.90 -6.83
C ALA A 118 -14.25 -3.29 -7.07
N LYS A 119 -15.09 -2.38 -7.53
CA LYS A 119 -16.46 -2.70 -7.98
C LYS A 119 -16.47 -3.56 -9.25
N TYR A 120 -15.48 -3.39 -10.12
CA TYR A 120 -15.38 -4.04 -11.44
C TYR A 120 -14.38 -5.18 -11.49
N TYR A 121 -13.31 -5.11 -10.68
CA TYR A 121 -12.27 -6.12 -10.58
C TYR A 121 -12.45 -6.97 -9.32
N ASP A 122 -11.99 -8.21 -9.37
CA ASP A 122 -12.03 -9.11 -8.21
C ASP A 122 -10.85 -8.84 -7.26
N THR A 123 -9.72 -8.39 -7.85
CA THR A 123 -8.54 -7.94 -7.12
C THR A 123 -8.03 -6.64 -7.74
N VAL A 124 -7.61 -5.68 -6.92
CA VAL A 124 -6.96 -4.45 -7.39
C VAL A 124 -5.66 -4.24 -6.64
N HIS A 125 -4.60 -3.97 -7.39
CA HIS A 125 -3.29 -3.62 -6.84
C HIS A 125 -2.86 -2.23 -7.27
N THR A 126 -2.18 -1.54 -6.36
CA THR A 126 -1.41 -0.36 -6.75
C THR A 126 -0.08 -0.77 -7.34
N VAL A 127 0.34 -0.03 -8.37
CA VAL A 127 1.61 -0.24 -9.07
C VAL A 127 2.35 1.09 -9.24
N LYS A 128 3.66 1.00 -9.38
CA LYS A 128 4.54 2.12 -9.76
C LYS A 128 5.01 1.91 -11.18
N LYS A 129 4.81 2.91 -12.04
CA LYS A 129 5.39 2.93 -13.39
C LYS A 129 6.90 3.20 -13.32
N VAL A 130 7.67 2.29 -13.89
CA VAL A 130 9.14 2.39 -14.00
C VAL A 130 9.48 2.52 -15.49
N GLN A 131 9.97 3.68 -15.90
CA GLN A 131 10.26 4.00 -17.32
C GLN A 131 11.75 4.32 -17.50
N ILE A 132 12.56 3.31 -17.18
CA ILE A 132 14.01 3.25 -17.36
C ILE A 132 14.36 1.90 -18.00
N GLU A 133 15.60 1.71 -18.42
CA GLU A 133 16.11 0.42 -18.84
C GLU A 133 16.17 -0.54 -17.65
N VAL A 134 15.54 -1.70 -17.80
CA VAL A 134 15.46 -2.73 -16.75
C VAL A 134 16.04 -4.03 -17.26
N MET A 135 16.81 -4.70 -16.40
CA MET A 135 17.37 -6.02 -16.63
C MET A 135 16.76 -7.04 -15.66
N TYR A 136 16.53 -8.25 -16.13
CA TYR A 136 16.18 -9.41 -15.33
C TYR A 136 17.21 -10.52 -15.55
N GLN A 137 17.86 -10.99 -14.48
CA GLN A 137 18.91 -12.03 -14.54
C GLN A 137 20.03 -11.74 -15.57
N ARG A 138 20.44 -10.46 -15.66
CA ARG A 138 21.44 -9.91 -16.59
C ARG A 138 20.98 -9.81 -18.05
N GLU A 139 19.72 -10.10 -18.35
CA GLU A 139 19.13 -9.93 -19.68
C GLU A 139 18.24 -8.68 -19.73
N PRO A 140 18.25 -7.93 -20.85
CA PRO A 140 17.36 -6.79 -21.00
C PRO A 140 15.90 -7.21 -20.96
N LEU A 141 15.07 -6.44 -20.24
CA LEU A 141 13.65 -6.66 -20.17
C LEU A 141 12.85 -5.77 -21.13
N ASN A 142 13.24 -4.51 -21.25
CA ASN A 142 12.53 -3.49 -22.06
C ASN A 142 13.43 -2.70 -23.01
N PHE A 143 14.62 -3.19 -23.31
CA PHE A 143 15.54 -2.64 -24.32
C PHE A 143 16.30 -3.77 -25.03
N LYS A 144 17.14 -3.48 -26.03
CA LYS A 144 17.93 -4.47 -26.75
C LYS A 144 19.39 -4.03 -26.88
N TYR A 145 20.34 -4.94 -26.71
CA TYR A 145 21.77 -4.64 -26.80
C TYR A 145 22.23 -4.17 -28.19
N LEU A 146 21.56 -4.64 -29.25
CA LEU A 146 21.96 -4.37 -30.64
C LEU A 146 21.16 -3.24 -31.29
N GLU A 147 20.39 -2.48 -30.52
CA GLU A 147 19.63 -1.32 -30.99
C GLU A 147 20.21 -0.04 -30.35
N LYS A 148 19.98 1.11 -31.01
CA LYS A 148 20.33 2.40 -30.43
C LYS A 148 19.50 2.62 -29.17
N MET A 149 20.10 3.22 -28.13
CA MET A 149 19.43 3.61 -26.91
C MET A 149 18.24 4.54 -27.23
N PRO A 150 17.00 4.15 -26.90
CA PRO A 150 15.84 4.99 -27.10
C PRO A 150 15.83 6.16 -26.11
N ARG A 151 15.04 7.18 -26.37
CA ARG A 151 14.75 8.19 -25.35
C ARG A 151 13.93 7.55 -24.22
N SER A 152 14.14 7.98 -22.98
CA SER A 152 13.47 7.38 -21.81
C SER A 152 11.94 7.34 -21.93
N GLN A 153 11.33 8.36 -22.53
CA GLN A 153 9.88 8.40 -22.78
C GLN A 153 9.39 7.44 -23.87
N GLU A 154 10.28 6.87 -24.67
CA GLU A 154 9.98 5.90 -25.74
C GLU A 154 10.13 4.44 -25.27
N LEU A 155 10.73 4.24 -24.09
CA LEU A 155 10.84 2.91 -23.48
C LEU A 155 9.47 2.35 -23.13
N VAL A 156 9.29 1.06 -23.34
CA VAL A 156 8.11 0.35 -22.84
C VAL A 156 8.20 0.34 -21.30
N PRO A 157 7.22 0.93 -20.60
CA PRO A 157 7.25 0.98 -19.15
C PRO A 157 7.06 -0.40 -18.53
N ILE A 158 7.70 -0.61 -17.39
CA ILE A 158 7.48 -1.76 -16.52
C ILE A 158 6.67 -1.26 -15.32
N TYR A 159 5.76 -2.10 -14.83
CA TYR A 159 4.97 -1.80 -13.65
C TYR A 159 5.45 -2.66 -12.48
N ALA A 160 6.04 -2.02 -11.48
CA ALA A 160 6.40 -2.66 -10.23
C ALA A 160 5.23 -2.61 -9.26
N PHE A 161 4.95 -3.71 -8.56
CA PHE A 161 3.95 -3.71 -7.50
C PHE A 161 4.32 -2.68 -6.43
N SER A 162 3.31 -1.93 -5.99
CA SER A 162 3.39 -1.07 -4.83
C SER A 162 2.35 -1.57 -3.83
N SER A 163 2.80 -1.98 -2.66
CA SER A 163 1.92 -2.52 -1.62
C SER A 163 1.05 -1.47 -0.91
N GLY A 164 1.03 -0.22 -1.40
CA GLY A 164 0.37 0.90 -0.72
C GLY A 164 -1.11 0.69 -0.47
N ILE A 165 -1.86 0.28 -1.50
CA ILE A 165 -3.28 -0.04 -1.40
C ILE A 165 -3.55 -1.30 -2.23
N MET A 166 -4.26 -2.25 -1.64
CA MET A 166 -4.72 -3.47 -2.29
C MET A 166 -6.20 -3.68 -1.95
N ALA A 167 -6.98 -4.22 -2.87
CA ALA A 167 -8.39 -4.48 -2.63
C ALA A 167 -8.80 -5.84 -3.20
N TRP A 168 -9.70 -6.53 -2.51
CA TRP A 168 -10.22 -7.83 -2.92
C TRP A 168 -11.72 -7.93 -2.67
N LYS A 169 -12.43 -8.57 -3.60
CA LYS A 169 -13.75 -9.11 -3.31
C LYS A 169 -13.61 -10.39 -2.49
N ILE A 170 -14.39 -10.54 -1.45
CA ILE A 170 -14.27 -11.64 -0.48
C ILE A 170 -14.53 -13.00 -1.14
N LYS A 171 -15.61 -13.14 -1.93
CA LYS A 171 -15.98 -14.42 -2.56
C LYS A 171 -14.92 -14.94 -3.53
N PRO A 172 -14.37 -14.14 -4.46
CA PRO A 172 -13.22 -14.54 -5.28
C PRO A 172 -11.98 -14.86 -4.43
N TYR A 173 -11.69 -14.09 -3.39
CA TYR A 173 -10.55 -14.34 -2.51
C TYR A 173 -10.65 -15.72 -1.86
N TYR A 174 -11.79 -16.07 -1.27
CA TYR A 174 -12.01 -17.40 -0.68
C TYR A 174 -11.91 -18.53 -1.70
N ARG A 175 -12.45 -18.32 -2.91
CA ARG A 175 -12.34 -19.30 -4.00
C ARG A 175 -10.87 -19.55 -4.38
N HIS A 176 -10.05 -18.50 -4.46
CA HIS A 176 -8.62 -18.61 -4.77
C HIS A 176 -7.86 -19.30 -3.63
N MET A 177 -8.11 -18.94 -2.38
CA MET A 177 -7.50 -19.60 -1.22
C MET A 177 -7.83 -21.10 -1.21
N ALA A 178 -9.08 -21.46 -1.42
CA ALA A 178 -9.51 -22.88 -1.45
C ALA A 178 -8.88 -23.67 -2.60
N ARG A 179 -8.67 -23.02 -3.76
CA ARG A 179 -8.18 -23.70 -4.96
C ARG A 179 -6.66 -23.74 -5.07
N TYR A 180 -6.00 -22.67 -4.66
CA TYR A 180 -4.58 -22.44 -4.92
C TYR A 180 -3.73 -22.26 -3.64
N GLY A 181 -4.37 -22.09 -2.48
CA GLY A 181 -3.68 -21.75 -1.22
C GLY A 181 -3.12 -20.33 -1.17
N CYS A 182 -3.47 -19.48 -2.14
CA CYS A 182 -3.07 -18.08 -2.20
C CYS A 182 -4.14 -17.25 -2.93
N ALA A 183 -4.23 -15.96 -2.65
CA ALA A 183 -5.20 -15.06 -3.28
C ALA A 183 -4.70 -13.62 -3.41
N THR A 184 -3.64 -13.23 -2.68
CA THR A 184 -3.16 -11.84 -2.63
C THR A 184 -2.99 -11.22 -4.02
N TYR A 185 -2.37 -11.93 -4.96
CA TYR A 185 -2.15 -11.45 -6.33
C TYR A 185 -3.32 -11.70 -7.30
N GLY A 186 -4.48 -12.16 -6.80
CA GLY A 186 -5.67 -12.40 -7.62
C GLY A 186 -5.58 -13.59 -8.57
N CYS A 187 -4.57 -14.44 -8.43
CA CYS A 187 -4.34 -15.66 -9.23
C CYS A 187 -4.42 -15.46 -10.76
N GLY A 188 -4.22 -14.22 -11.24
CA GLY A 188 -4.31 -13.88 -12.67
C GLY A 188 -5.75 -13.75 -13.20
N GLU A 189 -6.76 -13.80 -12.33
CA GLU A 189 -8.18 -13.71 -12.71
C GLU A 189 -8.73 -12.31 -12.36
N ASN A 190 -9.24 -11.58 -13.36
CA ASN A 190 -9.92 -10.27 -13.21
C ASN A 190 -9.20 -9.27 -12.28
N VAL A 191 -7.90 -9.05 -12.52
CA VAL A 191 -7.04 -8.17 -11.74
C VAL A 191 -6.95 -6.78 -12.36
N GLY A 192 -7.23 -5.74 -11.56
CA GLY A 192 -7.04 -4.34 -11.92
C GLY A 192 -5.75 -3.78 -11.33
N TYR A 193 -5.14 -2.83 -12.05
CA TYR A 193 -3.92 -2.15 -11.61
C TYR A 193 -4.13 -0.64 -11.60
N TYR A 194 -3.88 -0.02 -10.45
CA TYR A 194 -3.93 1.44 -10.29
C TYR A 194 -2.51 2.00 -10.14
N GLU A 195 -2.12 2.95 -11.02
CA GLU A 195 -0.80 3.57 -10.99
C GLU A 195 -0.72 4.67 -9.93
N LEU A 196 0.04 4.43 -8.85
CA LEU A 196 0.43 5.49 -7.92
C LEU A 196 1.44 6.44 -8.57
N LYS A 197 1.30 7.75 -8.33
CA LYS A 197 2.13 8.79 -8.95
C LYS A 197 2.89 9.63 -7.93
N GLY A 198 4.06 10.10 -8.35
CA GLY A 198 4.88 11.02 -7.56
C GLY A 198 5.19 10.48 -6.17
N PHE A 199 4.96 11.28 -5.14
CA PHE A 199 5.31 10.90 -3.77
C PHE A 199 4.44 9.77 -3.19
N ALA A 200 3.27 9.46 -3.76
CA ALA A 200 2.46 8.33 -3.32
C ALA A 200 3.16 6.97 -3.52
N THR A 201 4.21 6.92 -4.34
CA THR A 201 5.02 5.71 -4.56
C THR A 201 6.10 5.47 -3.50
N VAL A 202 6.25 6.34 -2.52
CA VAL A 202 7.24 6.19 -1.44
C VAL A 202 6.75 5.14 -0.46
N ASP A 203 7.56 4.11 -0.28
CA ASP A 203 7.36 3.02 0.68
C ASP A 203 8.51 3.04 1.71
N ILE A 204 8.18 3.02 2.98
CA ILE A 204 9.16 3.12 4.07
C ILE A 204 9.56 1.71 4.51
N ASP A 205 10.73 1.30 4.09
CA ASP A 205 11.31 0.01 4.45
C ASP A 205 12.51 0.10 5.39
N ASN A 206 13.26 1.18 5.30
CA ASN A 206 14.48 1.44 6.05
C ASN A 206 14.52 2.89 6.58
N GLU A 207 15.61 3.28 7.23
CA GLU A 207 15.77 4.60 7.83
C GLU A 207 15.88 5.72 6.79
N GLU A 208 16.52 5.44 5.65
CA GLU A 208 16.67 6.40 4.56
C GLU A 208 15.30 6.74 3.93
N ASP A 209 14.42 5.74 3.78
CA ASP A 209 13.06 5.96 3.30
C ASP A 209 12.25 6.81 4.29
N PHE A 210 12.45 6.57 5.60
CA PHE A 210 11.80 7.35 6.64
C PHE A 210 12.20 8.82 6.59
N GLN A 211 13.50 9.09 6.46
CA GLN A 211 14.04 10.45 6.31
C GLN A 211 13.55 11.11 5.02
N LEU A 212 13.48 10.37 3.92
CA LEU A 212 12.92 10.87 2.66
C LEU A 212 11.46 11.28 2.82
N ALA A 213 10.62 10.42 3.44
CA ALA A 213 9.22 10.72 3.67
C ALA A 213 9.04 11.97 4.56
N GLU A 214 9.88 12.12 5.61
CA GLU A 214 9.88 13.30 6.48
C GLU A 214 10.27 14.58 5.72
N ALA A 215 11.29 14.52 4.88
CA ALA A 215 11.71 15.64 4.04
C ALA A 215 10.59 16.06 3.07
N ILE A 216 9.90 15.10 2.45
CA ILE A 216 8.78 15.38 1.55
C ILE A 216 7.63 16.08 2.29
N LEU A 217 7.30 15.64 3.50
CA LEU A 217 6.25 16.29 4.31
C LEU A 217 6.62 17.72 4.67
N LYS A 218 7.89 17.98 5.02
CA LYS A 218 8.41 19.34 5.26
C LYS A 218 8.34 20.22 4.01
N MET A 219 8.64 19.67 2.82
CA MET A 219 8.58 20.41 1.55
C MET A 219 7.15 20.79 1.15
N LYS A 220 6.13 20.01 1.46
CA LYS A 220 4.73 20.33 1.13
C LYS A 220 4.23 21.60 1.80
N GLY A 221 4.89 22.09 2.86
CA GLY A 221 4.60 23.37 3.53
C GLY A 221 5.28 24.60 2.90
N GLY A 222 6.16 24.42 1.91
CA GLY A 222 6.96 25.51 1.32
C GLY A 222 6.49 25.97 -0.05
N ARG A 223 6.59 27.29 -0.33
CA ARG A 223 6.34 27.84 -1.68
C ARG A 223 7.43 27.39 -2.64
N LYS A 224 7.07 26.84 -3.81
CA LYS A 224 7.99 26.59 -4.93
C LYS A 224 8.51 27.91 -5.48
N LYS A 225 9.82 28.18 -5.35
CA LYS A 225 10.48 29.25 -6.08
C LYS A 225 11.02 28.66 -7.39
N TRP A 226 10.54 29.17 -8.53
CA TRP A 226 11.05 28.79 -9.85
C TRP A 226 12.16 29.78 -10.24
N TYR A 227 13.25 29.27 -10.81
CA TYR A 227 14.25 30.10 -11.45
C TYR A 227 13.69 30.56 -12.80
N THR A 228 13.45 31.85 -12.96
CA THR A 228 13.02 32.42 -14.24
C THR A 228 14.27 32.77 -15.04
N VAL A 229 14.50 32.05 -16.13
CA VAL A 229 15.54 32.41 -17.11
C VAL A 229 15.09 33.72 -17.77
N LYS A 230 15.85 34.80 -17.59
CA LYS A 230 15.65 36.00 -18.37
C LYS A 230 16.13 35.72 -19.79
N THR A 231 15.21 35.50 -20.71
CA THR A 231 15.53 35.55 -22.15
C THR A 231 15.83 37.01 -22.51
N THR A 232 17.08 37.31 -22.85
CA THR A 232 17.52 38.55 -23.48
C THR A 232 17.13 38.50 -24.95
#